data_f740de8d17838937afc901a239ec9712
#
_entry.id   f740de8d17838937afc901a239ec9712
#
_cell.length_a   1.000
_cell.length_b   1.000
_cell.length_c   1.000
_cell.angle_alpha   90.00
_cell.angle_beta   90.00
_cell.angle_gamma   90.00
#
_symmetry.space_group_name_H-M   'P 1'
#
loop_
_entity.id
_entity.type
_entity.pdbx_description
1 polymer ?
#
loop_
_entity_poly.entity_id
_entity_poly.type
_entity_poly.pdbx_seq_one_letter_code
_entity_poly.pdbx_strand_id
1 'polypeptide(L)'
;MNISLMYSMFLGDSPRWYKQAILSFLIINPILLIVLNSLGLNGGFIMGWIILLQFIFTLALALKCYPLQPGGLLAIEALVMDLSNPYSMMHEIEANIEVILLLVFMVAGIFFMKNLMLTIFTKLLLNVKSKVWLSLLYCFTAAFLSAFLDALTVTAVLIGVTVGFYRIYHLIISNKYFDDTAHDIHNDASIDSLKVEELDDFKGFLRQLIMHGAVGTALGGVCTIVGEPQNLLIANIAGWDFIEFFLYMAPVTMPVFVAGLLVCFCLERFKLAGFGSELSGNIRTIFAEYAAYEDEISKNDDKKKAELAVELFVLVLLIFALAFHIAEVGIIGLGVIIRSEEHTSELQSPCN
;
A
#
# COMPACT_ATOMS: atom_id res chain seq x y z
N MET A 1 10.80 -12.59 34.88
CA MET A 1 10.70 -11.94 33.57
C MET A 1 11.25 -10.53 33.68
N ASN A 2 12.20 -10.13 32.84
CA ASN A 2 12.93 -8.85 33.02
C ASN A 2 12.06 -7.69 32.50
N ILE A 3 11.65 -6.77 33.38
CA ILE A 3 10.79 -5.62 33.06
C ILE A 3 11.39 -4.76 31.95
N SER A 4 12.72 -4.62 31.92
CA SER A 4 13.41 -3.88 30.86
C SER A 4 13.25 -4.52 29.47
N LEU A 5 13.20 -5.86 29.40
CA LEU A 5 12.96 -6.60 28.17
C LEU A 5 11.50 -6.43 27.70
N MET A 6 10.56 -6.52 28.64
CA MET A 6 9.14 -6.27 28.32
C MET A 6 8.91 -4.86 27.76
N TYR A 7 9.52 -3.86 28.40
CA TYR A 7 9.44 -2.49 27.91
C TYR A 7 10.09 -2.30 26.54
N SER A 8 11.21 -2.96 26.27
CA SER A 8 11.85 -2.90 24.95
C SER A 8 10.97 -3.50 23.85
N MET A 9 10.23 -4.57 24.14
CA MET A 9 9.32 -5.21 23.20
C MET A 9 7.96 -4.51 23.06
N PHE A 10 7.58 -3.68 24.05
CA PHE A 10 6.35 -2.90 23.99
C PHE A 10 6.38 -1.93 22.79
N LEU A 11 5.38 -1.99 21.93
CA LEU A 11 5.26 -1.23 20.67
C LEU A 11 6.46 -1.37 19.73
N GLY A 12 7.14 -2.51 19.73
CA GLY A 12 8.22 -2.85 18.79
C GLY A 12 9.34 -1.82 18.77
N ASP A 13 9.80 -1.43 17.58
CA ASP A 13 10.93 -0.48 17.38
C ASP A 13 10.55 0.99 17.49
N SER A 14 9.35 1.29 18.01
CA SER A 14 8.90 2.67 18.21
C SER A 14 9.81 3.46 19.14
N PRO A 15 10.00 4.79 18.95
CA PRO A 15 10.84 5.63 19.78
C PRO A 15 10.43 5.61 21.27
N ARG A 16 11.39 5.75 22.17
CA ARG A 16 11.13 5.68 23.62
C ARG A 16 10.10 6.70 24.09
N TRP A 17 10.16 7.92 23.58
CA TRP A 17 9.20 8.97 23.93
C TRP A 17 7.77 8.60 23.54
N TYR A 18 7.59 7.93 22.40
CA TYR A 18 6.27 7.48 21.94
C TYR A 18 5.71 6.36 22.85
N LYS A 19 6.55 5.37 23.20
CA LYS A 19 6.19 4.34 24.20
C LYS A 19 5.75 4.94 25.53
N GLN A 20 6.48 5.96 26.00
CA GLN A 20 6.13 6.68 27.23
C GLN A 20 4.81 7.45 27.10
N ALA A 21 4.57 8.11 25.96
CA ALA A 21 3.32 8.81 25.71
C ALA A 21 2.11 7.86 25.75
N ILE A 22 2.19 6.72 25.06
CA ILE A 22 1.10 5.74 25.07
C ILE A 22 0.87 5.15 26.46
N LEU A 23 1.93 4.79 27.20
CA LEU A 23 1.78 4.34 28.58
C LEU A 23 1.18 5.41 29.48
N SER A 24 1.56 6.68 29.28
CA SER A 24 0.98 7.80 30.02
C SER A 24 -0.52 7.95 29.72
N PHE A 25 -0.94 7.79 28.48
CA PHE A 25 -2.36 7.81 28.11
C PHE A 25 -3.13 6.73 28.88
N LEU A 26 -2.68 5.47 28.80
CA LEU A 26 -3.32 4.33 29.45
C LEU A 26 -3.39 4.45 30.99
N ILE A 27 -2.50 5.21 31.63
CA ILE A 27 -2.51 5.44 33.08
C ILE A 27 -3.36 6.65 33.43
N ILE A 28 -3.25 7.73 32.67
CA ILE A 28 -3.90 9.01 33.00
C ILE A 28 -5.39 8.98 32.67
N ASN A 29 -5.80 8.32 31.59
CA ASN A 29 -7.19 8.31 31.15
C ASN A 29 -8.16 7.80 32.22
N PRO A 30 -7.96 6.62 32.86
CA PRO A 30 -8.86 6.15 33.92
C PRO A 30 -8.91 7.09 35.13
N ILE A 31 -7.75 7.64 35.51
CA ILE A 31 -7.66 8.60 36.63
C ILE A 31 -8.46 9.87 36.29
N LEU A 32 -8.27 10.38 35.08
CA LEU A 32 -8.95 11.59 34.63
C LEU A 32 -10.47 11.39 34.55
N LEU A 33 -10.93 10.23 34.07
CA LEU A 33 -12.37 9.89 34.08
C LEU A 33 -12.97 9.94 35.49
N ILE A 34 -12.29 9.35 36.48
CA ILE A 34 -12.72 9.37 37.89
C ILE A 34 -12.78 10.81 38.42
N VAL A 35 -11.76 11.61 38.13
CA VAL A 35 -11.71 13.00 38.55
C VAL A 35 -12.82 13.83 37.93
N LEU A 36 -13.03 13.72 36.63
CA LEU A 36 -14.09 14.45 35.92
C LEU A 36 -15.48 14.11 36.47
N ASN A 37 -15.75 12.82 36.70
CA ASN A 37 -17.02 12.38 37.27
C ASN A 37 -17.19 12.88 38.71
N SER A 38 -16.11 12.91 39.53
CA SER A 38 -16.16 13.43 40.90
C SER A 38 -16.42 14.95 40.98
N LEU A 39 -16.03 15.68 39.93
CA LEU A 39 -16.31 17.12 39.79
C LEU A 39 -17.72 17.39 39.22
N GLY A 40 -18.54 16.39 39.00
CA GLY A 40 -19.89 16.53 38.44
C GLY A 40 -19.93 16.90 36.95
N LEU A 41 -18.81 16.73 36.24
CA LEU A 41 -18.73 16.94 34.80
C LEU A 41 -19.16 15.68 34.06
N ASN A 42 -19.57 15.83 32.79
CA ASN A 42 -19.83 14.67 31.93
C ASN A 42 -18.51 14.02 31.49
N GLY A 43 -17.92 13.23 32.44
CA GLY A 43 -16.59 12.63 32.26
C GLY A 43 -16.54 11.70 31.04
N GLY A 44 -17.62 10.93 30.78
CA GLY A 44 -17.67 10.03 29.62
C GLY A 44 -17.57 10.77 28.28
N PHE A 45 -18.30 11.87 28.12
CA PHE A 45 -18.26 12.69 26.90
C PHE A 45 -16.86 13.32 26.70
N ILE A 46 -16.29 13.91 27.77
CA ILE A 46 -14.97 14.56 27.70
C ILE A 46 -13.89 13.52 27.39
N MET A 47 -13.92 12.35 28.06
CA MET A 47 -12.96 11.28 27.82
C MET A 47 -13.07 10.68 26.43
N GLY A 48 -14.28 10.56 25.87
CA GLY A 48 -14.49 10.14 24.49
C GLY A 48 -13.70 11.02 23.49
N TRP A 49 -13.79 12.36 23.67
CA TRP A 49 -13.01 13.29 22.86
C TRP A 49 -11.51 13.18 23.08
N ILE A 50 -11.07 13.00 24.32
CA ILE A 50 -9.64 12.84 24.65
C ILE A 50 -9.08 11.59 23.99
N ILE A 51 -9.76 10.44 24.09
CA ILE A 51 -9.32 9.20 23.46
C ILE A 51 -9.32 9.33 21.94
N LEU A 52 -10.31 9.99 21.34
CA LEU A 52 -10.33 10.27 19.91
C LEU A 52 -9.12 11.09 19.49
N LEU A 53 -8.77 12.15 20.22
CA LEU A 53 -7.58 12.95 19.93
C LEU A 53 -6.28 12.17 20.13
N GLN A 54 -6.20 11.29 21.11
CA GLN A 54 -5.06 10.38 21.31
C GLN A 54 -4.96 9.38 20.15
N PHE A 55 -6.07 8.85 19.65
CA PHE A 55 -6.09 7.98 18.48
C PHE A 55 -5.63 8.74 17.23
N ILE A 56 -6.11 9.96 17.00
CA ILE A 56 -5.64 10.82 15.91
C ILE A 56 -4.13 11.07 16.01
N PHE A 57 -3.61 11.29 17.24
CA PHE A 57 -2.17 11.41 17.47
C PHE A 57 -1.40 10.17 17.04
N THR A 58 -1.90 8.96 17.32
CA THR A 58 -1.25 7.72 16.87
C THR A 58 -1.23 7.61 15.35
N LEU A 59 -2.31 8.00 14.68
CA LEU A 59 -2.42 8.01 13.21
C LEU A 59 -1.50 9.07 12.58
N ALA A 60 -1.40 10.26 13.16
CA ALA A 60 -0.52 11.32 12.65
C ALA A 60 0.96 10.92 12.67
N LEU A 61 1.33 9.99 13.56
CA LEU A 61 2.69 9.46 13.68
C LEU A 61 2.93 8.15 12.93
N ALA A 62 1.97 7.68 12.15
CA ALA A 62 2.03 6.39 11.45
C ALA A 62 3.26 6.20 10.56
N LEU A 63 3.85 7.28 10.04
CA LEU A 63 5.08 7.24 9.24
C LEU A 63 6.35 6.88 10.06
N LYS A 64 6.32 7.06 11.39
CA LYS A 64 7.47 6.82 12.29
C LYS A 64 7.19 5.76 13.35
N CYS A 65 5.94 5.56 13.68
CA CYS A 65 5.51 4.71 14.77
C CYS A 65 4.34 3.86 14.28
N TYR A 66 4.36 2.58 14.58
CA TYR A 66 3.30 1.67 14.13
C TYR A 66 1.98 1.96 14.88
N PRO A 67 0.89 2.39 14.21
CA PRO A 67 -0.29 2.92 14.89
C PRO A 67 -1.28 1.85 15.36
N LEU A 68 -1.23 0.63 14.82
CA LEU A 68 -2.24 -0.41 15.05
C LEU A 68 -2.29 -0.86 16.51
N GLN A 69 -1.13 -1.14 17.11
CA GLN A 69 -1.08 -1.60 18.51
C GLN A 69 -1.56 -0.53 19.51
N PRO A 70 -1.08 0.73 19.47
CA PRO A 70 -1.56 1.75 20.39
C PRO A 70 -3.03 2.11 20.15
N GLY A 71 -3.50 2.13 18.90
CA GLY A 71 -4.92 2.31 18.59
C GLY A 71 -5.80 1.21 19.19
N GLY A 72 -5.38 -0.05 19.08
CA GLY A 72 -6.05 -1.18 19.72
C GLY A 72 -6.07 -1.10 21.23
N LEU A 73 -4.97 -0.66 21.87
CA LEU A 73 -4.91 -0.44 23.33
C LEU A 73 -5.89 0.63 23.79
N LEU A 74 -5.97 1.76 23.06
CA LEU A 74 -6.94 2.83 23.37
C LEU A 74 -8.39 2.37 23.18
N ALA A 75 -8.66 1.54 22.18
CA ALA A 75 -9.99 0.96 21.99
C ALA A 75 -10.39 0.01 23.14
N ILE A 76 -9.46 -0.84 23.59
CA ILE A 76 -9.66 -1.72 24.75
C ILE A 76 -9.88 -0.86 26.01
N GLU A 77 -9.09 0.18 26.20
CA GLU A 77 -9.21 1.09 27.33
C GLU A 77 -10.59 1.77 27.35
N ALA A 78 -11.10 2.23 26.19
CA ALA A 78 -12.44 2.81 26.08
C ALA A 78 -13.55 1.83 26.50
N LEU A 79 -13.39 0.55 26.17
CA LEU A 79 -14.33 -0.50 26.62
C LEU A 79 -14.22 -0.75 28.12
N VAL A 80 -13.01 -0.82 28.68
CA VAL A 80 -12.78 -1.04 30.13
C VAL A 80 -13.32 0.13 30.96
N MET A 81 -13.26 1.35 30.41
CA MET A 81 -13.79 2.56 31.07
C MET A 81 -15.29 2.77 30.85
N ASP A 82 -15.98 1.83 30.22
CA ASP A 82 -17.41 1.92 29.92
C ASP A 82 -17.81 3.16 29.08
N LEU A 83 -16.88 3.63 28.27
CA LEU A 83 -17.12 4.72 27.31
C LEU A 83 -17.82 4.22 26.04
N SER A 84 -17.69 2.93 25.77
CA SER A 84 -18.43 2.18 24.76
C SER A 84 -18.78 0.81 25.33
N ASN A 85 -19.86 0.22 24.87
CA ASN A 85 -20.23 -1.12 25.32
C ASN A 85 -20.02 -2.13 24.17
N PRO A 86 -19.77 -3.42 24.48
CA PRO A 86 -19.57 -4.45 23.47
C PRO A 86 -20.75 -4.61 22.51
N TYR A 87 -21.94 -4.30 22.95
CA TYR A 87 -23.16 -4.40 22.14
C TYR A 87 -23.19 -3.31 21.06
N SER A 88 -22.88 -2.04 21.43
CA SER A 88 -22.75 -0.94 20.46
C SER A 88 -21.65 -1.21 19.46
N MET A 89 -20.51 -1.74 19.92
CA MET A 89 -19.41 -2.10 19.02
C MET A 89 -19.82 -3.20 18.03
N MET A 90 -20.56 -4.20 18.49
CA MET A 90 -21.05 -5.27 17.61
C MET A 90 -22.04 -4.74 16.58
N HIS A 91 -22.93 -3.84 16.98
CA HIS A 91 -23.88 -3.18 16.08
C HIS A 91 -23.15 -2.36 14.99
N GLU A 92 -22.09 -1.63 15.36
CA GLU A 92 -21.27 -0.89 14.37
C GLU A 92 -20.54 -1.83 13.42
N ILE A 93 -20.04 -2.99 13.89
CA ILE A 93 -19.42 -4.02 13.04
C ILE A 93 -20.46 -4.57 12.05
N GLU A 94 -21.66 -4.91 12.52
CA GLU A 94 -22.74 -5.41 11.67
C GLU A 94 -23.17 -4.37 10.62
N ALA A 95 -23.29 -3.10 11.02
CA ALA A 95 -23.66 -2.01 10.12
C ALA A 95 -22.60 -1.73 9.04
N ASN A 96 -21.32 -2.06 9.30
CA ASN A 96 -20.22 -1.80 8.39
C ASN A 96 -19.56 -3.10 7.88
N ILE A 97 -20.27 -4.23 7.92
CA ILE A 97 -19.72 -5.55 7.58
C ILE A 97 -19.16 -5.59 6.15
N GLU A 98 -19.78 -4.89 5.21
CA GLU A 98 -19.33 -4.82 3.82
C GLU A 98 -17.97 -4.14 3.69
N VAL A 99 -17.73 -3.05 4.45
CA VAL A 99 -16.43 -2.36 4.48
C VAL A 99 -15.37 -3.27 5.07
N ILE A 100 -15.70 -4.01 6.13
CA ILE A 100 -14.76 -4.95 6.77
C ILE A 100 -14.43 -6.10 5.82
N LEU A 101 -15.43 -6.67 5.14
CA LEU A 101 -15.23 -7.71 4.14
C LEU A 101 -14.39 -7.19 2.96
N LEU A 102 -14.66 -5.98 2.47
CA LEU A 102 -13.84 -5.36 1.44
C LEU A 102 -12.38 -5.29 1.88
N LEU A 103 -12.09 -4.77 3.08
CA LEU A 103 -10.71 -4.69 3.61
C LEU A 103 -10.02 -6.06 3.67
N VAL A 104 -10.73 -7.09 4.16
CA VAL A 104 -10.18 -8.46 4.22
C VAL A 104 -9.90 -8.99 2.82
N PHE A 105 -10.81 -8.80 1.88
CA PHE A 105 -10.69 -9.30 0.52
C PHE A 105 -9.67 -8.53 -0.30
N MET A 106 -9.48 -7.24 -0.04
CA MET A 106 -8.42 -6.45 -0.65
C MET A 106 -7.04 -6.96 -0.26
N VAL A 107 -6.81 -7.24 1.03
CA VAL A 107 -5.55 -7.82 1.50
C VAL A 107 -5.25 -9.17 0.80
N ALA A 108 -6.26 -10.00 0.62
CA ALA A 108 -6.10 -11.28 -0.08
C ALA A 108 -5.90 -11.10 -1.60
N GLY A 109 -6.61 -10.15 -2.21
CA GLY A 109 -6.45 -9.78 -3.62
C GLY A 109 -5.02 -9.29 -3.96
N ILE A 110 -4.31 -8.69 -2.99
CA ILE A 110 -2.91 -8.27 -3.11
C ILE A 110 -2.02 -9.44 -3.56
N PHE A 111 -2.16 -10.58 -2.88
CA PHE A 111 -1.34 -11.75 -3.19
C PHE A 111 -1.64 -12.31 -4.57
N PHE A 112 -2.89 -12.33 -4.96
CA PHE A 112 -3.32 -12.91 -6.23
C PHE A 112 -2.86 -12.08 -7.45
N MET A 113 -2.94 -10.75 -7.38
CA MET A 113 -2.64 -9.87 -8.53
C MET A 113 -1.20 -9.35 -8.56
N LYS A 114 -0.38 -9.77 -7.59
CA LYS A 114 0.98 -9.28 -7.43
C LYS A 114 1.86 -9.51 -8.65
N ASN A 115 1.81 -10.72 -9.25
CA ASN A 115 2.67 -11.08 -10.38
C ASN A 115 2.30 -10.29 -11.65
N LEU A 116 1.01 -10.08 -11.90
CA LEU A 116 0.54 -9.25 -13.00
C LEU A 116 1.04 -7.81 -12.84
N MET A 117 0.85 -7.21 -11.66
CA MET A 117 1.30 -5.84 -11.39
C MET A 117 2.82 -5.70 -11.50
N LEU A 118 3.58 -6.63 -10.90
CA LEU A 118 5.04 -6.69 -11.02
C LEU A 118 5.45 -6.71 -12.50
N THR A 119 4.80 -7.57 -13.30
CA THR A 119 5.08 -7.69 -14.74
C THR A 119 4.78 -6.40 -15.50
N ILE A 120 3.64 -5.76 -15.22
CA ILE A 120 3.26 -4.49 -15.87
C ILE A 120 4.30 -3.40 -15.58
N PHE A 121 4.61 -3.14 -14.30
CA PHE A 121 5.53 -2.07 -13.92
C PHE A 121 6.97 -2.35 -14.37
N THR A 122 7.41 -3.61 -14.31
CA THR A 122 8.70 -4.03 -14.83
C THR A 122 8.80 -3.78 -16.34
N LYS A 123 7.80 -4.20 -17.13
CA LYS A 123 7.77 -3.96 -18.58
C LYS A 123 7.73 -2.47 -18.93
N LEU A 124 7.02 -1.65 -18.18
CA LEU A 124 7.03 -0.20 -18.36
C LEU A 124 8.43 0.36 -18.18
N LEU A 125 9.12 -0.02 -17.09
CA LEU A 125 10.47 0.47 -16.79
C LEU A 125 11.49 0.05 -17.84
N LEU A 126 11.43 -1.17 -18.32
CA LEU A 126 12.37 -1.72 -19.30
C LEU A 126 12.14 -1.15 -20.71
N ASN A 127 10.89 -0.98 -21.14
CA ASN A 127 10.57 -0.64 -22.52
C ASN A 127 10.47 0.85 -22.81
N VAL A 128 10.10 1.67 -21.80
CA VAL A 128 9.88 3.10 -21.99
C VAL A 128 11.16 3.89 -21.76
N LYS A 129 11.72 4.41 -22.85
CA LYS A 129 13.03 5.11 -22.82
C LYS A 129 12.94 6.55 -22.30
N SER A 130 11.84 7.24 -22.55
CA SER A 130 11.65 8.63 -22.13
C SER A 130 11.22 8.70 -20.68
N LYS A 131 11.94 9.43 -19.82
CA LYS A 131 11.61 9.62 -18.41
C LYS A 131 10.21 10.22 -18.21
N VAL A 132 9.88 11.25 -19.01
CA VAL A 132 8.57 11.91 -18.95
C VAL A 132 7.44 10.92 -19.23
N TRP A 133 7.56 10.15 -20.32
CA TRP A 133 6.55 9.14 -20.66
C TRP A 133 6.51 7.99 -19.66
N LEU A 134 7.65 7.58 -19.14
CA LEU A 134 7.71 6.54 -18.11
C LEU A 134 6.98 6.98 -16.84
N SER A 135 7.26 8.19 -16.35
CA SER A 135 6.60 8.74 -15.15
C SER A 135 5.09 8.93 -15.35
N LEU A 136 4.67 9.41 -16.52
CA LEU A 136 3.24 9.51 -16.85
C LEU A 136 2.56 8.14 -16.90
N LEU A 137 3.17 7.16 -17.55
CA LEU A 137 2.62 5.81 -17.63
C LEU A 137 2.60 5.12 -16.26
N TYR A 138 3.62 5.32 -15.43
CA TYR A 138 3.60 4.83 -14.04
C TYR A 138 2.46 5.44 -13.24
N CYS A 139 2.30 6.76 -13.30
CA CYS A 139 1.21 7.46 -12.63
C CYS A 139 -0.17 6.98 -13.14
N PHE A 140 -0.36 6.91 -14.46
CA PHE A 140 -1.60 6.47 -15.08
C PHE A 140 -1.93 5.00 -14.75
N THR A 141 -0.94 4.11 -14.90
CA THR A 141 -1.13 2.67 -14.63
C THR A 141 -1.42 2.43 -13.14
N ALA A 142 -0.71 3.13 -12.26
CA ALA A 142 -0.98 3.07 -10.83
C ALA A 142 -2.38 3.56 -10.49
N ALA A 143 -2.85 4.65 -11.13
CA ALA A 143 -4.20 5.15 -10.95
C ALA A 143 -5.25 4.16 -11.47
N PHE A 144 -5.05 3.62 -12.67
CA PHE A 144 -5.97 2.64 -13.22
C PHE A 144 -6.10 1.39 -12.35
N LEU A 145 -4.97 0.84 -11.91
CA LEU A 145 -4.99 -0.34 -11.04
C LEU A 145 -5.61 -0.04 -9.68
N SER A 146 -5.26 1.11 -9.08
CA SER A 146 -5.79 1.52 -7.78
C SER A 146 -7.29 1.78 -7.77
N ALA A 147 -7.88 2.12 -8.91
CA ALA A 147 -9.32 2.26 -9.02
C ALA A 147 -10.07 0.92 -8.80
N PHE A 148 -9.41 -0.23 -8.96
CA PHE A 148 -10.03 -1.56 -8.84
C PHE A 148 -9.40 -2.45 -7.79
N LEU A 149 -8.17 -2.14 -7.34
CA LEU A 149 -7.40 -3.02 -6.46
C LEU A 149 -7.13 -2.42 -5.09
N ASP A 150 -7.12 -1.16 -4.86
CA ASP A 150 -6.67 -0.48 -3.66
C ASP A 150 -5.30 0.19 -3.80
N ALA A 151 -5.23 1.38 -3.26
CA ALA A 151 -4.05 2.24 -3.30
C ALA A 151 -2.84 1.64 -2.55
N LEU A 152 -3.05 1.00 -1.40
CA LEU A 152 -1.98 0.41 -0.60
C LEU A 152 -1.33 -0.77 -1.32
N THR A 153 -2.15 -1.63 -1.94
CA THR A 153 -1.72 -2.77 -2.72
C THR A 153 -0.82 -2.34 -3.89
N VAL A 154 -1.30 -1.42 -4.71
CA VAL A 154 -0.54 -0.94 -5.86
C VAL A 154 0.75 -0.26 -5.42
N THR A 155 0.71 0.54 -4.35
CA THR A 155 1.90 1.19 -3.78
C THR A 155 2.93 0.16 -3.27
N ALA A 156 2.49 -0.90 -2.59
CA ALA A 156 3.38 -1.96 -2.11
C ALA A 156 4.11 -2.66 -3.26
N VAL A 157 3.39 -2.92 -4.37
CA VAL A 157 3.99 -3.50 -5.57
C VAL A 157 4.98 -2.53 -6.24
N LEU A 158 4.64 -1.25 -6.35
CA LEU A 158 5.56 -0.23 -6.88
C LEU A 158 6.86 -0.18 -6.09
N ILE A 159 6.79 -0.22 -4.76
CA ILE A 159 7.97 -0.29 -3.89
C ILE A 159 8.75 -1.58 -4.17
N GLY A 160 8.07 -2.73 -4.24
CA GLY A 160 8.70 -4.02 -4.52
C GLY A 160 9.45 -4.05 -5.84
N VAL A 161 8.83 -3.54 -6.93
CA VAL A 161 9.47 -3.40 -8.26
C VAL A 161 10.71 -2.52 -8.14
N THR A 162 10.58 -1.37 -7.48
CA THR A 162 11.68 -0.40 -7.39
C THR A 162 12.86 -0.93 -6.57
N VAL A 163 12.57 -1.59 -5.44
CA VAL A 163 13.62 -2.25 -4.63
C VAL A 163 14.26 -3.40 -5.40
N GLY A 164 13.48 -4.15 -6.19
CA GLY A 164 13.99 -5.19 -7.08
C GLY A 164 15.01 -4.63 -8.09
N PHE A 165 14.67 -3.54 -8.78
CA PHE A 165 15.57 -2.88 -9.74
C PHE A 165 16.81 -2.29 -9.06
N TYR A 166 16.64 -1.67 -7.89
CA TYR A 166 17.77 -1.21 -7.08
C TYR A 166 18.72 -2.35 -6.75
N ARG A 167 18.19 -3.49 -6.29
CA ARG A 167 18.98 -4.68 -5.98
C ARG A 167 19.74 -5.21 -7.18
N ILE A 168 19.11 -5.31 -8.35
CA ILE A 168 19.76 -5.76 -9.59
C ILE A 168 20.95 -4.87 -9.93
N TYR A 169 20.76 -3.56 -9.91
CA TYR A 169 21.83 -2.63 -10.20
C TYR A 169 22.94 -2.71 -9.16
N HIS A 170 22.60 -2.75 -7.88
CA HIS A 170 23.55 -2.86 -6.77
C HIS A 170 24.38 -4.16 -6.81
N LEU A 171 23.78 -5.27 -7.21
CA LEU A 171 24.48 -6.55 -7.44
C LEU A 171 25.57 -6.40 -8.50
N ILE A 172 25.23 -5.84 -9.65
CA ILE A 172 26.16 -5.70 -10.78
C ILE A 172 27.32 -4.77 -10.45
N ILE A 173 27.05 -3.60 -9.83
CA ILE A 173 28.12 -2.66 -9.45
C ILE A 173 29.01 -3.20 -8.33
N SER A 174 28.50 -4.18 -7.56
CA SER A 174 29.28 -4.93 -6.56
C SER A 174 30.02 -6.15 -7.14
N ASN A 175 30.06 -6.29 -8.47
CA ASN A 175 30.67 -7.41 -9.21
C ASN A 175 30.10 -8.78 -8.82
N LYS A 176 28.78 -8.87 -8.61
CA LYS A 176 28.05 -10.09 -8.30
C LYS A 176 27.12 -10.48 -9.44
N TYR A 177 26.66 -11.73 -9.46
CA TYR A 177 25.73 -12.26 -10.46
C TYR A 177 24.26 -12.05 -10.04
N PHE A 178 23.35 -12.09 -11.00
CA PHE A 178 21.90 -11.87 -10.80
C PHE A 178 21.24 -12.87 -9.83
N ASP A 179 21.81 -14.05 -9.65
CA ASP A 179 21.31 -15.14 -8.83
C ASP A 179 21.79 -15.12 -7.36
N ASP A 180 22.66 -14.16 -6.96
CA ASP A 180 23.09 -14.01 -5.57
C ASP A 180 21.94 -13.54 -4.66
N THR A 181 21.26 -14.51 -4.02
CA THR A 181 20.14 -14.24 -3.12
C THR A 181 20.55 -13.67 -1.75
N ALA A 182 21.82 -13.86 -1.35
CA ALA A 182 22.36 -13.43 -0.05
C ALA A 182 22.93 -12.00 -0.06
N HIS A 183 22.78 -11.27 -1.18
CA HIS A 183 23.35 -9.93 -1.33
C HIS A 183 22.67 -8.90 -0.40
N ASP A 184 23.51 -8.22 0.40
CA ASP A 184 23.07 -7.10 1.25
C ASP A 184 23.12 -5.78 0.47
N ILE A 185 21.94 -5.23 0.19
CA ILE A 185 21.73 -3.96 -0.54
C ILE A 185 22.07 -2.71 0.30
N HIS A 186 22.37 -2.86 1.59
CA HIS A 186 22.74 -1.77 2.49
C HIS A 186 24.25 -1.65 2.68
N ASN A 187 25.03 -2.58 2.12
CA ASN A 187 26.48 -2.60 2.25
C ASN A 187 27.16 -2.03 0.99
N ASP A 188 27.42 -0.73 0.97
CA ASP A 188 28.08 -0.02 -0.12
C ASP A 188 29.63 -0.15 -0.05
N ALA A 189 30.20 -0.88 0.91
CA ALA A 189 31.64 -0.95 1.12
C ALA A 189 32.43 -1.61 -0.03
N SER A 190 31.75 -2.40 -0.87
CA SER A 190 32.33 -3.06 -2.03
C SER A 190 32.19 -2.26 -3.34
N ILE A 191 31.57 -1.07 -3.30
CA ILE A 191 31.29 -0.27 -4.48
C ILE A 191 32.44 0.70 -4.73
N ASP A 192 32.90 0.78 -5.97
CA ASP A 192 33.90 1.75 -6.40
C ASP A 192 33.37 3.18 -6.21
N SER A 193 34.21 4.07 -5.68
CA SER A 193 33.87 5.48 -5.44
C SER A 193 33.33 6.21 -6.69
N LEU A 194 33.75 5.83 -7.87
CA LEU A 194 33.27 6.37 -9.15
C LEU A 194 31.82 5.93 -9.47
N LYS A 195 31.37 4.82 -8.91
CA LYS A 195 30.02 4.29 -9.13
C LYS A 195 29.02 4.77 -8.06
N VAL A 196 29.48 5.36 -6.97
CA VAL A 196 28.61 5.86 -5.87
C VAL A 196 27.73 7.01 -6.37
N GLU A 197 28.26 7.93 -7.16
CA GLU A 197 27.50 9.05 -7.73
C GLU A 197 26.39 8.53 -8.68
N GLU A 198 26.73 7.57 -9.56
CA GLU A 198 25.75 6.95 -10.46
C GLU A 198 24.67 6.17 -9.68
N LEU A 199 25.03 5.55 -8.55
CA LEU A 199 24.10 4.88 -7.65
C LEU A 199 23.13 5.87 -6.99
N ASP A 200 23.60 7.03 -6.56
CA ASP A 200 22.78 8.05 -5.94
C ASP A 200 21.83 8.71 -6.94
N ASP A 201 22.27 8.95 -8.17
CA ASP A 201 21.42 9.40 -9.27
C ASP A 201 20.32 8.37 -9.57
N PHE A 202 20.69 7.09 -9.56
CA PHE A 202 19.71 6.02 -9.74
C PHE A 202 18.70 5.91 -8.60
N LYS A 203 19.13 6.07 -7.34
CA LYS A 203 18.22 6.18 -6.19
C LYS A 203 17.27 7.36 -6.37
N GLY A 204 17.76 8.50 -6.86
CA GLY A 204 16.97 9.68 -7.20
C GLY A 204 15.91 9.39 -8.25
N PHE A 205 16.30 8.74 -9.35
CA PHE A 205 15.40 8.31 -10.42
C PHE A 205 14.27 7.39 -9.90
N LEU A 206 14.63 6.35 -9.15
CA LEU A 206 13.67 5.40 -8.60
C LEU A 206 12.70 6.05 -7.62
N ARG A 207 13.19 6.95 -6.75
CA ARG A 207 12.37 7.72 -5.81
C ARG A 207 11.32 8.55 -6.52
N GLN A 208 11.71 9.27 -7.59
CA GLN A 208 10.77 10.05 -8.38
C GLN A 208 9.69 9.17 -9.02
N LEU A 209 10.06 7.99 -9.49
CA LEU A 209 9.13 7.06 -10.11
C LEU A 209 8.10 6.54 -9.11
N ILE A 210 8.54 6.17 -7.89
CA ILE A 210 7.62 5.79 -6.80
C ILE A 210 6.69 6.95 -6.43
N MET A 211 7.20 8.18 -6.35
CA MET A 211 6.39 9.36 -6.01
C MET A 211 5.27 9.58 -7.03
N HIS A 212 5.56 9.48 -8.33
CA HIS A 212 4.53 9.56 -9.37
C HIS A 212 3.53 8.41 -9.31
N GLY A 213 4.00 7.19 -9.05
CA GLY A 213 3.15 6.03 -8.83
C GLY A 213 2.23 6.21 -7.63
N ALA A 214 2.76 6.67 -6.49
CA ALA A 214 1.99 6.91 -5.27
C ALA A 214 0.92 8.03 -5.46
N VAL A 215 1.26 9.10 -6.19
CA VAL A 215 0.25 10.10 -6.58
C VAL A 215 -0.80 9.47 -7.48
N GLY A 216 -0.39 8.63 -8.43
CA GLY A 216 -1.31 7.89 -9.30
C GLY A 216 -2.29 7.04 -8.50
N THR A 217 -1.81 6.27 -7.51
CA THR A 217 -2.71 5.44 -6.68
C THR A 217 -3.76 6.27 -5.96
N ALA A 218 -3.39 7.41 -5.39
CA ALA A 218 -4.35 8.31 -4.76
C ALA A 218 -5.37 8.88 -5.75
N LEU A 219 -4.92 9.30 -6.95
CA LEU A 219 -5.81 9.84 -7.99
C LEU A 219 -6.80 8.79 -8.52
N GLY A 220 -6.39 7.52 -8.61
CA GLY A 220 -7.25 6.43 -9.05
C GLY A 220 -8.18 5.92 -7.96
N GLY A 221 -7.66 5.77 -6.74
CA GLY A 221 -8.40 5.24 -5.61
C GLY A 221 -9.68 6.02 -5.29
N VAL A 222 -9.67 7.34 -5.48
CA VAL A 222 -10.86 8.19 -5.23
C VAL A 222 -11.93 8.09 -6.32
N CYS A 223 -11.67 7.41 -7.44
CA CYS A 223 -12.60 7.37 -8.57
C CYS A 223 -13.69 6.32 -8.43
N THR A 224 -13.48 5.27 -7.66
CA THR A 224 -14.44 4.13 -7.54
C THR A 224 -14.70 3.75 -6.09
N ILE A 225 -15.77 3.01 -5.88
CA ILE A 225 -16.14 2.49 -4.54
C ILE A 225 -15.04 1.59 -3.96
N VAL A 226 -14.35 0.82 -4.81
CA VAL A 226 -13.39 -0.20 -4.39
C VAL A 226 -12.00 0.37 -4.13
N GLY A 227 -11.66 1.48 -4.78
CA GLY A 227 -10.30 2.04 -4.72
C GLY A 227 -9.87 2.51 -3.33
N GLU A 228 -10.82 2.87 -2.48
CA GLU A 228 -10.58 3.30 -1.09
C GLU A 228 -11.74 2.86 -0.19
N PRO A 229 -11.49 2.34 1.05
CA PRO A 229 -12.54 1.86 1.95
C PRO A 229 -13.60 2.91 2.32
N GLN A 230 -13.19 4.17 2.45
CA GLN A 230 -14.11 5.27 2.75
C GLN A 230 -15.12 5.52 1.64
N ASN A 231 -14.79 5.21 0.39
CA ASN A 231 -15.68 5.38 -0.75
C ASN A 231 -16.87 4.43 -0.64
N LEU A 232 -16.64 3.19 -0.18
CA LEU A 232 -17.71 2.23 0.05
C LEU A 232 -18.67 2.73 1.13
N LEU A 233 -18.15 3.29 2.23
CA LEU A 233 -18.96 3.87 3.28
C LEU A 233 -19.80 5.05 2.76
N ILE A 234 -19.23 5.92 1.95
CA ILE A 234 -19.93 7.04 1.32
C ILE A 234 -21.04 6.50 0.40
N ALA A 235 -20.72 5.52 -0.45
CA ALA A 235 -21.66 4.93 -1.38
C ALA A 235 -22.85 4.29 -0.65
N ASN A 236 -22.61 3.52 0.42
CA ASN A 236 -23.65 2.89 1.23
C ASN A 236 -24.58 3.94 1.87
N ILE A 237 -24.02 5.01 2.45
CA ILE A 237 -24.82 6.09 3.06
C ILE A 237 -25.64 6.85 2.00
N ALA A 238 -25.06 7.06 0.81
CA ALA A 238 -25.69 7.78 -0.29
C ALA A 238 -26.66 6.90 -1.10
N GLY A 239 -26.62 5.58 -0.93
CA GLY A 239 -27.39 4.60 -1.70
C GLY A 239 -26.95 4.51 -3.15
N TRP A 240 -25.64 4.72 -3.43
CA TRP A 240 -25.07 4.69 -4.77
C TRP A 240 -24.45 3.35 -5.09
N ASP A 241 -24.74 2.82 -6.29
CA ASP A 241 -24.04 1.69 -6.85
C ASP A 241 -22.67 2.07 -7.43
N PHE A 242 -21.91 1.09 -7.95
CA PHE A 242 -20.56 1.31 -8.48
C PHE A 242 -20.52 2.34 -9.62
N ILE A 243 -21.47 2.26 -10.55
CA ILE A 243 -21.55 3.17 -11.71
C ILE A 243 -22.03 4.55 -11.27
N GLU A 244 -23.03 4.62 -10.40
CA GLU A 244 -23.56 5.87 -9.85
C GLU A 244 -22.48 6.62 -9.08
N PHE A 245 -21.74 5.93 -8.20
CA PHE A 245 -20.61 6.53 -7.48
C PHE A 245 -19.60 7.15 -8.46
N PHE A 246 -19.17 6.36 -9.47
CA PHE A 246 -18.23 6.87 -10.48
C PHE A 246 -18.78 8.10 -11.19
N LEU A 247 -20.03 8.08 -11.64
CA LEU A 247 -20.64 9.20 -12.38
C LEU A 247 -20.82 10.45 -11.51
N TYR A 248 -21.24 10.29 -10.26
CA TYR A 248 -21.40 11.44 -9.35
C TYR A 248 -20.06 12.04 -8.90
N MET A 249 -19.03 11.22 -8.76
CA MET A 249 -17.70 11.69 -8.39
C MET A 249 -16.88 12.19 -9.59
N ALA A 250 -17.13 11.72 -10.81
CA ALA A 250 -16.36 12.05 -12.01
C ALA A 250 -16.21 13.55 -12.28
N PRO A 251 -17.21 14.43 -12.06
CA PRO A 251 -17.05 15.87 -12.26
C PRO A 251 -15.94 16.50 -11.41
N VAL A 252 -15.57 15.87 -10.29
CA VAL A 252 -14.48 16.30 -9.41
C VAL A 252 -13.23 15.46 -9.66
N THR A 253 -13.35 14.13 -9.67
CA THR A 253 -12.20 13.23 -9.74
C THR A 253 -11.50 13.27 -11.11
N MET A 254 -12.22 13.39 -12.22
CA MET A 254 -11.60 13.43 -13.55
C MET A 254 -10.78 14.71 -13.79
N PRO A 255 -11.26 15.94 -13.50
CA PRO A 255 -10.43 17.13 -13.57
C PRO A 255 -9.19 17.05 -12.67
N VAL A 256 -9.32 16.53 -11.43
CA VAL A 256 -8.20 16.34 -10.51
C VAL A 256 -7.21 15.33 -11.06
N PHE A 257 -7.67 14.23 -11.65
CA PHE A 257 -6.83 13.24 -12.31
C PHE A 257 -6.01 13.83 -13.46
N VAL A 258 -6.67 14.59 -14.34
CA VAL A 258 -6.00 15.29 -15.45
C VAL A 258 -4.98 16.31 -14.92
N ALA A 259 -5.35 17.10 -13.90
CA ALA A 259 -4.44 18.05 -13.27
C ALA A 259 -3.23 17.34 -12.64
N GLY A 260 -3.41 16.19 -11.98
CA GLY A 260 -2.33 15.38 -11.42
C GLY A 260 -1.37 14.86 -12.50
N LEU A 261 -1.88 14.36 -13.62
CA LEU A 261 -1.06 13.98 -14.77
C LEU A 261 -0.30 15.17 -15.38
N LEU A 262 -0.93 16.35 -15.47
CA LEU A 262 -0.28 17.57 -15.94
C LEU A 262 0.84 18.01 -14.99
N VAL A 263 0.62 17.92 -13.68
CA VAL A 263 1.67 18.21 -12.68
C VAL A 263 2.84 17.21 -12.84
N CYS A 264 2.57 15.91 -12.97
CA CYS A 264 3.58 14.90 -13.24
C CYS A 264 4.39 15.26 -14.51
N PHE A 265 3.70 15.61 -15.59
CA PHE A 265 4.35 16.05 -16.84
C PHE A 265 5.23 17.29 -16.62
N CYS A 266 4.71 18.30 -15.95
CA CYS A 266 5.44 19.56 -15.72
C CYS A 266 6.68 19.35 -14.84
N LEU A 267 6.57 18.57 -13.77
CA LEU A 267 7.70 18.27 -12.87
C LEU A 267 8.85 17.60 -13.64
N GLU A 268 8.55 16.60 -14.45
CA GLU A 268 9.55 15.87 -15.23
C GLU A 268 10.07 16.68 -16.42
N ARG A 269 9.20 17.37 -17.15
CA ARG A 269 9.56 18.12 -18.37
C ARG A 269 10.43 19.33 -18.06
N PHE A 270 10.11 20.03 -16.98
CA PHE A 270 10.80 21.25 -16.57
C PHE A 270 11.84 21.01 -15.46
N LYS A 271 12.03 19.75 -15.04
CA LYS A 271 12.98 19.33 -13.99
C LYS A 271 12.81 20.13 -12.69
N LEU A 272 11.55 20.33 -12.27
CA LEU A 272 11.22 21.12 -11.08
C LEU A 272 11.32 20.28 -9.80
N ALA A 273 11.58 20.95 -8.68
CA ALA A 273 11.57 20.35 -7.33
C ALA A 273 12.44 19.07 -7.19
N GLY A 274 13.55 19.00 -7.94
CA GLY A 274 14.46 17.85 -7.90
C GLY A 274 14.02 16.66 -8.76
N PHE A 275 12.97 16.81 -9.59
CA PHE A 275 12.56 15.83 -10.59
C PHE A 275 13.41 15.94 -11.87
N GLY A 276 13.29 14.94 -12.75
CA GLY A 276 13.98 14.92 -14.05
C GLY A 276 15.31 14.19 -14.04
N SER A 277 15.61 13.34 -13.03
CA SER A 277 16.75 12.43 -13.05
C SER A 277 16.57 11.41 -14.17
N GLU A 278 17.58 11.29 -15.05
CA GLU A 278 17.56 10.39 -16.19
C GLU A 278 18.32 9.11 -15.87
N LEU A 279 17.90 8.02 -16.49
CA LEU A 279 18.61 6.74 -16.38
C LEU A 279 19.89 6.80 -17.22
N SER A 280 21.06 6.53 -16.62
CA SER A 280 22.32 6.49 -17.36
C SER A 280 22.32 5.38 -18.43
N GLY A 281 23.15 5.53 -19.46
CA GLY A 281 23.28 4.53 -20.52
C GLY A 281 23.74 3.17 -19.99
N ASN A 282 24.62 3.16 -18.99
CA ASN A 282 25.13 1.98 -18.31
C ASN A 282 24.01 1.18 -17.63
N ILE A 283 23.16 1.86 -16.86
CA ILE A 283 22.04 1.23 -16.15
C ILE A 283 21.04 0.64 -17.14
N ARG A 284 20.81 1.32 -18.28
CA ARG A 284 19.93 0.79 -19.34
C ARG A 284 20.49 -0.50 -19.96
N THR A 285 21.80 -0.58 -20.16
CA THR A 285 22.42 -1.79 -20.67
C THR A 285 22.27 -2.96 -19.70
N ILE A 286 22.52 -2.73 -18.41
CA ILE A 286 22.33 -3.72 -17.35
C ILE A 286 20.87 -4.23 -17.32
N PHE A 287 19.91 -3.33 -17.44
CA PHE A 287 18.50 -3.72 -17.46
C PHE A 287 18.09 -4.44 -18.74
N ALA A 288 18.68 -4.11 -19.88
CA ALA A 288 18.47 -4.85 -21.12
C ALA A 288 19.03 -6.29 -21.03
N GLU A 289 20.20 -6.45 -20.41
CA GLU A 289 20.80 -7.77 -20.13
C GLU A 289 19.92 -8.57 -19.14
N TYR A 290 19.45 -7.92 -18.07
CA TYR A 290 18.55 -8.54 -17.12
C TYR A 290 17.21 -8.96 -17.78
N ALA A 291 16.64 -8.12 -18.62
CA ALA A 291 15.42 -8.43 -19.37
C ALA A 291 15.62 -9.64 -20.29
N ALA A 292 16.77 -9.72 -20.98
CA ALA A 292 17.11 -10.85 -21.83
C ALA A 292 17.28 -12.16 -21.01
N TYR A 293 17.92 -12.05 -19.84
CA TYR A 293 18.08 -13.16 -18.90
C TYR A 293 16.71 -13.64 -18.37
N GLU A 294 15.83 -12.73 -17.95
CA GLU A 294 14.47 -13.08 -17.51
C GLU A 294 13.62 -13.68 -18.64
N ASP A 295 13.73 -13.14 -19.84
CA ASP A 295 13.03 -13.67 -21.01
C ASP A 295 13.50 -15.10 -21.37
N GLU A 296 14.78 -15.40 -21.23
CA GLU A 296 15.32 -16.74 -21.47
C GLU A 296 14.79 -17.75 -20.46
N ILE A 297 14.76 -17.39 -19.19
CA ILE A 297 14.17 -18.22 -18.11
C ILE A 297 12.67 -18.39 -18.34
N SER A 298 11.96 -17.31 -18.67
CA SER A 298 10.49 -17.29 -18.81
C SER A 298 10.01 -17.95 -20.11
N LYS A 299 10.85 -18.07 -21.15
CA LYS A 299 10.44 -18.74 -22.41
C LYS A 299 10.06 -20.21 -22.24
N ASN A 300 10.66 -20.86 -21.25
CA ASN A 300 10.42 -22.27 -20.93
C ASN A 300 9.41 -22.48 -19.79
N ASP A 301 8.84 -21.40 -19.23
CA ASP A 301 7.91 -21.48 -18.11
C ASP A 301 6.47 -21.18 -18.57
N ASP A 302 5.84 -22.19 -19.17
CA ASP A 302 4.43 -22.10 -19.60
C ASP A 302 3.49 -21.91 -18.38
N LYS A 303 3.93 -22.30 -17.16
CA LYS A 303 3.19 -22.10 -15.93
C LYS A 303 3.08 -20.60 -15.59
N LYS A 304 4.19 -19.86 -15.64
CA LYS A 304 4.21 -18.40 -15.40
C LYS A 304 3.32 -17.62 -16.37
N LYS A 305 3.32 -18.03 -17.65
CA LYS A 305 2.44 -17.43 -18.68
C LYS A 305 0.97 -17.72 -18.40
N ALA A 306 0.65 -18.95 -17.99
CA ALA A 306 -0.70 -19.35 -17.64
C ALA A 306 -1.18 -18.57 -16.37
N GLU A 307 -0.34 -18.42 -15.35
CA GLU A 307 -0.65 -17.63 -14.16
C GLU A 307 -0.97 -16.18 -14.52
N LEU A 308 -0.13 -15.50 -15.31
CA LEU A 308 -0.39 -14.13 -15.75
C LEU A 308 -1.67 -14.00 -16.59
N ALA A 309 -1.97 -14.98 -17.44
CA ALA A 309 -3.22 -14.99 -18.21
C ALA A 309 -4.45 -15.15 -17.30
N VAL A 310 -4.34 -15.97 -16.25
CA VAL A 310 -5.41 -16.16 -15.26
C VAL A 310 -5.58 -14.90 -14.42
N GLU A 311 -4.49 -14.27 -13.93
CA GLU A 311 -4.56 -13.01 -13.19
C GLU A 311 -5.20 -11.89 -14.01
N LEU A 312 -4.83 -11.78 -15.30
CA LEU A 312 -5.44 -10.80 -16.20
C LEU A 312 -6.93 -11.09 -16.44
N PHE A 313 -7.30 -12.36 -16.64
CA PHE A 313 -8.69 -12.76 -16.80
C PHE A 313 -9.53 -12.42 -15.56
N VAL A 314 -8.99 -12.69 -14.36
CA VAL A 314 -9.67 -12.37 -13.10
C VAL A 314 -9.81 -10.87 -12.90
N LEU A 315 -8.79 -10.06 -13.27
CA LEU A 315 -8.90 -8.60 -13.25
C LEU A 315 -10.04 -8.11 -14.16
N VAL A 316 -10.12 -8.61 -15.38
CA VAL A 316 -11.19 -8.24 -16.31
C VAL A 316 -12.55 -8.68 -15.77
N LEU A 317 -12.64 -9.89 -15.22
CA LEU A 317 -13.86 -10.40 -14.61
C LEU A 317 -14.29 -9.57 -13.40
N LEU A 318 -13.33 -9.15 -12.55
CA LEU A 318 -13.57 -8.28 -11.40
C LEU A 318 -14.17 -6.94 -11.85
N ILE A 319 -13.53 -6.28 -12.82
CA ILE A 319 -14.01 -5.01 -13.38
C ILE A 319 -15.43 -5.17 -13.93
N PHE A 320 -15.68 -6.25 -14.67
CA PHE A 320 -16.98 -6.54 -15.24
C PHE A 320 -18.03 -6.78 -14.13
N ALA A 321 -17.71 -7.59 -13.13
CA ALA A 321 -18.63 -7.90 -12.03
C ALA A 321 -19.02 -6.66 -11.23
N LEU A 322 -18.05 -5.75 -10.97
CA LEU A 322 -18.28 -4.48 -10.31
C LEU A 322 -19.14 -3.53 -11.16
N ALA A 323 -18.80 -3.39 -12.44
CA ALA A 323 -19.51 -2.48 -13.35
C ALA A 323 -20.97 -2.88 -13.60
N PHE A 324 -21.28 -4.18 -13.63
CA PHE A 324 -22.63 -4.69 -13.84
C PHE A 324 -23.37 -5.06 -12.55
N HIS A 325 -22.78 -4.72 -11.40
CA HIS A 325 -23.37 -4.98 -10.07
C HIS A 325 -23.89 -6.42 -9.91
N ILE A 326 -23.06 -7.41 -10.32
CA ILE A 326 -23.44 -8.83 -10.36
C ILE A 326 -23.70 -9.37 -8.93
N ALA A 327 -22.93 -8.84 -7.94
CA ALA A 327 -23.07 -9.13 -6.54
C ALA A 327 -22.52 -7.96 -5.70
N GLU A 328 -22.76 -7.98 -4.39
CA GLU A 328 -22.15 -7.05 -3.46
C GLU A 328 -20.62 -7.09 -3.52
N VAL A 329 -19.98 -5.94 -3.37
CA VAL A 329 -18.52 -5.76 -3.53
C VAL A 329 -17.73 -6.76 -2.68
N GLY A 330 -18.18 -7.01 -1.43
CA GLY A 330 -17.57 -7.99 -0.54
C GLY A 330 -17.64 -9.43 -1.08
N ILE A 331 -18.74 -9.82 -1.71
CA ILE A 331 -18.91 -11.17 -2.29
C ILE A 331 -18.05 -11.34 -3.54
N ILE A 332 -17.94 -10.31 -4.38
CA ILE A 332 -17.05 -10.31 -5.55
C ILE A 332 -15.61 -10.51 -5.10
N GLY A 333 -15.18 -9.80 -4.03
CA GLY A 333 -13.86 -9.96 -3.42
C GLY A 333 -13.60 -11.39 -2.91
N LEU A 334 -14.60 -12.02 -2.27
CA LEU A 334 -14.52 -13.42 -1.83
C LEU A 334 -14.27 -14.37 -2.99
N GLY A 335 -14.93 -14.16 -4.13
CA GLY A 335 -14.72 -14.97 -5.34
C GLY A 335 -13.27 -14.93 -5.84
N VAL A 336 -12.58 -13.80 -5.68
CA VAL A 336 -11.15 -13.67 -6.03
C VAL A 336 -10.27 -14.50 -5.09
N ILE A 337 -10.59 -14.55 -3.79
CA ILE A 337 -9.83 -15.30 -2.78
C ILE A 337 -9.93 -16.82 -2.99
N ILE A 338 -11.13 -17.34 -3.20
CA ILE A 338 -11.37 -18.79 -3.34
C ILE A 338 -10.45 -19.38 -4.40
N ARG A 339 -10.19 -18.63 -5.47
CA ARG A 339 -9.30 -19.07 -6.54
C ARG A 339 -7.81 -18.92 -6.20
N SER A 340 -7.44 -18.03 -5.26
CA SER A 340 -6.05 -17.85 -4.86
C SER A 340 -5.53 -19.00 -3.97
N GLU A 341 -6.40 -19.62 -3.17
CA GLU A 341 -6.03 -20.72 -2.29
C GLU A 341 -5.73 -22.02 -3.05
N GLU A 342 -6.36 -22.26 -4.19
CA GLU A 342 -6.06 -23.45 -5.01
C GLU A 342 -4.60 -23.47 -5.48
N HIS A 343 -3.98 -22.29 -5.70
CA HIS A 343 -2.58 -22.20 -6.13
C HIS A 343 -1.56 -22.20 -4.96
N THR A 344 -1.97 -21.82 -3.75
CA THR A 344 -1.08 -21.85 -2.56
C THR A 344 -1.01 -23.24 -1.92
N SER A 345 -2.03 -24.07 -2.07
CA SER A 345 -2.03 -25.43 -1.53
C SER A 345 -1.02 -26.36 -2.22
N GLU A 346 -0.65 -26.11 -3.48
CA GLU A 346 0.41 -26.84 -4.18
C GLU A 346 1.82 -26.53 -3.67
N LEU A 347 2.03 -25.34 -3.06
CA LEU A 347 3.31 -24.94 -2.47
C LEU A 347 3.51 -25.46 -1.03
N GLN A 348 2.47 -26.01 -0.40
CA GLN A 348 2.51 -26.60 0.93
C GLN A 348 2.47 -28.14 0.93
N SER A 349 2.78 -28.76 -0.20
CA SER A 349 3.00 -30.22 -0.21
C SER A 349 4.19 -30.53 0.69
N PRO A 350 4.01 -31.23 1.85
CA PRO A 350 5.12 -31.54 2.71
C PRO A 350 6.04 -32.50 1.98
N CYS A 351 7.33 -32.29 2.12
CA CYS A 351 8.38 -33.23 1.73
C CYS A 351 8.00 -34.63 2.18
N ASN A 352 7.83 -35.54 1.24
CA ASN A 352 8.02 -36.95 1.42
C ASN A 352 9.41 -37.34 0.92
#